data_1716612609af1b2b7d959f9cd2a46a70
#
_entry.id   1716612609af1b2b7d959f9cd2a46a70
#
_cell.length_a   1.000
_cell.length_b   1.000
_cell.length_c   1.000
_cell.angle_alpha   90.00
_cell.angle_beta   90.00
_cell.angle_gamma   90.00
#
_symmetry.space_group_name_H-M   'P 1'
#
loop_
_entity.id
_entity.type
_entity.pdbx_description
1 polymer ?
#
loop_
_entity_poly.entity_id
_entity_poly.type
_entity_poly.pdbx_seq_one_letter_code
_entity_poly.pdbx_strand_id
1 'polypeptide(L)'
;MDLSQDIKLIALDLDGTLFNSQSVISKENIKAIKAASDSGVNIVISTGRPFCGDPFEQISGSGIDYSINANGSSAYRISTGECLFEDPLDDDVVIPVIEYLLTQRVHMDAFIKGQGYSPVKCLKDAKELSMPPSLHKYIMNTRKRVDSLVDLIKTEGHVQKMTINFPKDQNGNYYCRDEVFEYLTSNPALTVVSGGYGNLEFTKAGVDKGVGLKKLSGILNIPLDQTMAIGDTENDLAIIKSAHIGVAMGNATEQLKADSDYITDTNDNDGVAKAIYHFLSL
;
A
#
# COMPACT_ATOMS: atom_id res chain seq x y z
N MET A 1 -7.00 -0.86 30.33
CA MET A 1 -6.09 -1.99 30.08
C MET A 1 -4.75 -1.39 29.75
N ASP A 2 -3.68 -1.87 30.35
CA ASP A 2 -2.33 -1.45 29.98
C ASP A 2 -2.00 -2.08 28.63
N LEU A 3 -2.01 -1.27 27.56
CA LEU A 3 -1.73 -1.71 26.18
C LEU A 3 -0.23 -1.79 25.91
N SER A 4 0.63 -1.49 26.90
CA SER A 4 2.09 -1.60 26.81
C SER A 4 2.56 -3.06 26.85
N GLN A 5 1.95 -3.93 26.03
CA GLN A 5 2.41 -5.29 25.87
C GLN A 5 3.66 -5.34 25.00
N ASP A 6 4.37 -6.47 25.08
CA ASP A 6 5.63 -6.77 24.41
C ASP A 6 5.50 -6.74 22.86
N ILE A 7 5.36 -5.53 22.28
CA ILE A 7 5.24 -5.35 20.83
C ILE A 7 6.53 -5.80 20.14
N LYS A 8 6.39 -6.71 19.17
CA LYS A 8 7.50 -7.32 18.43
C LYS A 8 7.47 -6.97 16.93
N LEU A 9 6.34 -6.43 16.44
CA LEU A 9 6.20 -6.02 15.05
C LEU A 9 5.36 -4.75 14.96
N ILE A 10 5.85 -3.76 14.21
CA ILE A 10 5.13 -2.52 13.89
C ILE A 10 5.02 -2.40 12.39
N ALA A 11 3.79 -2.39 11.87
CA ALA A 11 3.49 -2.16 10.46
C ALA A 11 3.13 -0.68 10.24
N LEU A 12 3.81 -0.03 9.30
CA LEU A 12 3.68 1.40 9.00
C LEU A 12 3.20 1.58 7.56
N ASP A 13 2.08 2.26 7.35
CA ASP A 13 1.75 2.75 6.03
C ASP A 13 2.72 3.86 5.61
N LEU A 14 2.81 4.16 4.31
CA LEU A 14 3.71 5.16 3.75
C LEU A 14 3.01 6.50 3.50
N ASP A 15 2.06 6.53 2.58
CA ASP A 15 1.50 7.76 2.01
C ASP A 15 0.44 8.37 2.91
N GLY A 16 0.76 9.46 3.60
CA GLY A 16 -0.09 10.08 4.61
C GLY A 16 0.17 9.58 6.04
N THR A 17 1.05 8.59 6.20
CA THR A 17 1.47 8.02 7.49
C THR A 17 2.94 8.28 7.77
N LEU A 18 3.85 7.50 7.18
CA LEU A 18 5.29 7.66 7.40
C LEU A 18 5.87 8.83 6.59
N PHE A 19 5.36 9.07 5.40
CA PHE A 19 5.66 10.26 4.61
C PHE A 19 4.88 11.47 5.09
N ASN A 20 5.57 12.60 5.25
CA ASN A 20 4.94 13.91 5.43
C ASN A 20 4.35 14.43 4.09
N SER A 21 3.70 15.59 4.12
CA SER A 21 3.09 16.24 2.94
C SER A 21 4.07 16.52 1.79
N GLN A 22 5.38 16.45 2.04
CA GLN A 22 6.45 16.63 1.06
C GLN A 22 7.03 15.30 0.55
N SER A 23 6.42 14.16 0.90
CA SER A 23 6.89 12.81 0.59
C SER A 23 8.29 12.50 1.15
N VAL A 24 8.59 13.03 2.34
CA VAL A 24 9.84 12.83 3.06
C VAL A 24 9.56 12.17 4.42
N ILE A 25 10.39 11.22 4.82
CA ILE A 25 10.36 10.66 6.17
C ILE A 25 11.16 11.60 7.08
N SER A 26 10.54 12.08 8.16
CA SER A 26 11.18 13.01 9.09
C SER A 26 12.34 12.35 9.85
N LYS A 27 13.28 13.16 10.30
CA LYS A 27 14.42 12.66 11.11
C LYS A 27 13.96 12.06 12.43
N GLU A 28 12.89 12.59 13.02
CA GLU A 28 12.34 12.07 14.27
C GLU A 28 11.64 10.72 14.07
N ASN A 29 10.90 10.54 12.96
CA ASN A 29 10.36 9.23 12.61
C ASN A 29 11.48 8.20 12.39
N ILE A 30 12.54 8.53 11.66
CA ILE A 30 13.68 7.61 11.46
C ILE A 30 14.36 7.28 12.82
N LYS A 31 14.52 8.25 13.71
CA LYS A 31 15.11 8.02 15.03
C LYS A 31 14.26 7.08 15.89
N ALA A 32 12.94 7.29 15.94
CA ALA A 32 12.03 6.44 16.70
C ALA A 32 11.98 5.00 16.12
N ILE A 33 11.92 4.87 14.80
CA ILE A 33 11.98 3.58 14.10
C ILE A 33 13.26 2.84 14.43
N LYS A 34 14.40 3.55 14.36
CA LYS A 34 15.69 2.94 14.69
C LYS A 34 15.77 2.50 16.13
N ALA A 35 15.28 3.31 17.08
CA ALA A 35 15.27 2.95 18.51
C ALA A 35 14.40 1.69 18.74
N ALA A 36 13.23 1.61 18.11
CA ALA A 36 12.37 0.43 18.17
C ALA A 36 13.06 -0.81 17.58
N SER A 37 13.69 -0.67 16.41
CA SER A 37 14.44 -1.76 15.77
C SER A 37 15.63 -2.21 16.64
N ASP A 38 16.40 -1.28 17.20
CA ASP A 38 17.53 -1.58 18.10
C ASP A 38 17.07 -2.29 19.41
N SER A 39 15.80 -2.12 19.82
CA SER A 39 15.18 -2.85 20.95
C SER A 39 14.63 -4.23 20.57
N GLY A 40 14.78 -4.64 19.30
CA GLY A 40 14.38 -5.95 18.81
C GLY A 40 12.96 -6.02 18.21
N VAL A 41 12.34 -4.87 17.93
CA VAL A 41 11.04 -4.79 17.25
C VAL A 41 11.24 -4.82 15.74
N ASN A 42 10.52 -5.68 15.03
CA ASN A 42 10.51 -5.71 13.57
C ASN A 42 9.66 -4.57 13.02
N ILE A 43 10.27 -3.67 12.27
CA ILE A 43 9.55 -2.58 11.61
C ILE A 43 9.29 -2.95 10.15
N VAL A 44 8.04 -2.83 9.74
CA VAL A 44 7.53 -3.29 8.45
C VAL A 44 6.82 -2.14 7.75
N ILE A 45 7.14 -1.89 6.49
CA ILE A 45 6.32 -1.04 5.62
C ILE A 45 5.08 -1.84 5.20
N SER A 46 3.90 -1.21 5.17
CA SER A 46 2.67 -1.81 4.64
C SER A 46 2.00 -0.85 3.67
N THR A 47 2.15 -1.07 2.37
CA THR A 47 1.79 -0.09 1.35
C THR A 47 1.03 -0.67 0.17
N GLY A 48 0.25 0.18 -0.50
CA GLY A 48 -0.32 -0.14 -1.82
C GLY A 48 0.70 -0.10 -2.97
N ARG A 49 1.94 0.31 -2.73
CA ARG A 49 2.99 0.39 -3.76
C ARG A 49 3.52 -0.99 -4.14
N PRO A 50 4.08 -1.17 -5.37
CA PRO A 50 4.90 -2.34 -5.68
C PRO A 50 6.23 -2.26 -4.92
N PHE A 51 6.91 -3.37 -4.71
CA PHE A 51 8.20 -3.41 -4.01
C PHE A 51 9.24 -2.42 -4.59
N CYS A 52 9.33 -2.32 -5.92
CA CYS A 52 10.21 -1.34 -6.57
C CYS A 52 9.88 0.13 -6.26
N GLY A 53 8.74 0.39 -5.63
CA GLY A 53 8.26 1.71 -5.23
C GLY A 53 8.51 2.04 -3.75
N ASP A 54 9.14 1.17 -2.99
CA ASP A 54 9.53 1.42 -1.61
C ASP A 54 10.64 2.48 -1.51
N PRO A 55 10.67 3.26 -0.44
CA PRO A 55 11.59 4.39 -0.30
C PRO A 55 12.98 3.95 0.20
N PHE A 56 13.65 3.02 -0.48
CA PHE A 56 14.89 2.39 -0.04
C PHE A 56 15.97 3.36 0.42
N GLU A 57 16.14 4.49 -0.28
CA GLU A 57 17.12 5.51 0.08
C GLU A 57 16.79 6.19 1.42
N GLN A 58 15.49 6.50 1.65
CA GLN A 58 15.06 7.21 2.86
C GLN A 58 15.06 6.31 4.10
N ILE A 59 14.84 5.01 3.94
CA ILE A 59 14.82 4.05 5.06
C ILE A 59 16.17 3.38 5.31
N SER A 60 17.19 3.69 4.52
CA SER A 60 18.52 3.11 4.68
C SER A 60 19.08 3.38 6.07
N GLY A 61 19.48 2.32 6.77
CA GLY A 61 20.02 2.41 8.15
C GLY A 61 18.98 2.63 9.25
N SER A 62 17.68 2.67 8.95
CA SER A 62 16.61 2.83 9.94
C SER A 62 16.30 1.55 10.72
N GLY A 63 16.69 0.38 10.20
CA GLY A 63 16.32 -0.93 10.75
C GLY A 63 15.03 -1.52 10.14
N ILE A 64 14.40 -0.86 9.17
CA ILE A 64 13.29 -1.43 8.40
C ILE A 64 13.86 -2.47 7.43
N ASP A 65 13.48 -3.75 7.57
CA ASP A 65 13.95 -4.83 6.70
C ASP A 65 12.83 -5.62 6.03
N TYR A 66 11.57 -5.27 6.28
CA TYR A 66 10.43 -5.96 5.68
C TYR A 66 9.45 -4.97 5.07
N SER A 67 8.80 -5.39 3.98
CA SER A 67 7.68 -4.65 3.41
C SER A 67 6.55 -5.59 2.98
N ILE A 68 5.32 -5.18 3.27
CA ILE A 68 4.08 -5.73 2.73
C ILE A 68 3.65 -4.78 1.62
N ASN A 69 3.60 -5.26 0.39
CA ASN A 69 3.36 -4.48 -0.81
C ASN A 69 2.05 -4.85 -1.49
N ALA A 70 1.65 -4.01 -2.45
CA ALA A 70 0.48 -4.25 -3.30
C ALA A 70 -0.80 -4.55 -2.50
N ASN A 71 -1.06 -3.77 -1.43
CA ASN A 71 -2.20 -3.96 -0.52
C ASN A 71 -2.25 -5.35 0.14
N GLY A 72 -1.10 -5.95 0.46
CA GLY A 72 -1.03 -7.23 1.14
C GLY A 72 -0.87 -8.44 0.23
N SER A 73 -0.82 -8.26 -1.10
CA SER A 73 -0.63 -9.36 -2.04
C SER A 73 0.77 -9.96 -2.02
N SER A 74 1.75 -9.28 -1.45
CA SER A 74 3.12 -9.78 -1.36
C SER A 74 3.86 -9.18 -0.17
N ALA A 75 4.90 -9.87 0.29
CA ALA A 75 5.88 -9.30 1.20
C ALA A 75 7.30 -9.65 0.79
N TYR A 76 8.21 -8.74 1.09
CA TYR A 76 9.61 -8.85 0.75
C TYR A 76 10.50 -8.59 1.96
N ARG A 77 11.68 -9.25 1.96
CA ARG A 77 12.81 -8.84 2.78
C ARG A 77 13.62 -7.81 2.01
N ILE A 78 13.72 -6.59 2.53
CA ILE A 78 14.32 -5.44 1.82
C ILE A 78 15.81 -5.66 1.58
N SER A 79 16.54 -6.16 2.59
CA SER A 79 18.00 -6.35 2.51
C SER A 79 18.44 -7.34 1.42
N THR A 80 17.58 -8.30 1.07
CA THR A 80 17.91 -9.35 0.08
C THR A 80 17.10 -9.23 -1.22
N GLY A 81 15.96 -8.51 -1.21
CA GLY A 81 14.98 -8.51 -2.29
C GLY A 81 14.17 -9.79 -2.39
N GLU A 82 14.25 -10.68 -1.40
CA GLU A 82 13.54 -11.96 -1.36
C GLU A 82 12.03 -11.75 -1.20
N CYS A 83 11.23 -12.34 -2.09
CA CYS A 83 9.79 -12.43 -1.92
C CYS A 83 9.46 -13.53 -0.90
N LEU A 84 8.91 -13.15 0.25
CA LEU A 84 8.59 -14.05 1.35
C LEU A 84 7.27 -14.77 1.15
N PHE A 85 6.30 -14.11 0.56
CA PHE A 85 5.05 -14.69 0.07
C PHE A 85 4.45 -13.82 -1.04
N GLU A 86 3.55 -14.44 -1.81
CA GLU A 86 2.80 -13.80 -2.88
C GLU A 86 1.40 -14.43 -3.00
N ASP A 87 0.38 -13.59 -3.20
CA ASP A 87 -1.00 -13.97 -3.51
C ASP A 87 -1.45 -13.28 -4.79
N PRO A 88 -1.02 -13.73 -5.95
CA PRO A 88 -1.36 -13.11 -7.22
C PRO A 88 -2.81 -13.36 -7.63
N LEU A 89 -3.34 -12.45 -8.45
CA LEU A 89 -4.56 -12.67 -9.21
C LEU A 89 -4.37 -13.83 -10.19
N ASP A 90 -5.39 -14.63 -10.36
CA ASP A 90 -5.40 -15.70 -11.36
C ASP A 90 -5.48 -15.09 -12.77
N ASP A 91 -4.71 -15.60 -13.72
CA ASP A 91 -4.60 -15.03 -15.08
C ASP A 91 -5.93 -15.03 -15.83
N ASP A 92 -6.76 -16.05 -15.63
CA ASP A 92 -8.09 -16.18 -16.20
C ASP A 92 -9.11 -15.18 -15.60
N VAL A 93 -8.81 -14.61 -14.45
CA VAL A 93 -9.58 -13.52 -13.83
C VAL A 93 -9.09 -12.16 -14.30
N VAL A 94 -7.77 -11.90 -14.28
CA VAL A 94 -7.23 -10.56 -14.53
C VAL A 94 -7.19 -10.20 -16.01
N ILE A 95 -6.95 -11.16 -16.93
CA ILE A 95 -6.86 -10.89 -18.37
C ILE A 95 -8.17 -10.32 -18.92
N PRO A 96 -9.36 -10.92 -18.69
CA PRO A 96 -10.63 -10.33 -19.14
C PRO A 96 -10.90 -8.93 -18.57
N VAL A 97 -10.48 -8.68 -17.33
CA VAL A 97 -10.60 -7.34 -16.72
C VAL A 97 -9.73 -6.33 -17.46
N ILE A 98 -8.49 -6.67 -17.79
CA ILE A 98 -7.60 -5.78 -18.55
C ILE A 98 -8.16 -5.53 -19.97
N GLU A 99 -8.66 -6.57 -20.64
CA GLU A 99 -9.29 -6.43 -21.96
C GLU A 99 -10.47 -5.46 -21.91
N TYR A 100 -11.34 -5.56 -20.89
CA TYR A 100 -12.41 -4.58 -20.66
C TYR A 100 -11.85 -3.18 -20.42
N LEU A 101 -10.86 -3.01 -19.51
CA LEU A 101 -10.28 -1.71 -19.19
C LEU A 101 -9.60 -1.05 -20.39
N LEU A 102 -9.05 -1.83 -21.33
CA LEU A 102 -8.46 -1.31 -22.57
C LEU A 102 -9.49 -0.68 -23.51
N THR A 103 -10.78 -0.97 -23.34
CA THR A 103 -11.88 -0.31 -24.07
C THR A 103 -12.32 1.01 -23.41
N GLN A 104 -11.89 1.25 -22.17
CA GLN A 104 -12.25 2.41 -21.38
C GLN A 104 -11.20 3.52 -21.50
N ARG A 105 -11.59 4.77 -21.17
CA ARG A 105 -10.65 5.90 -21.06
C ARG A 105 -10.03 5.93 -19.66
N VAL A 106 -9.05 5.07 -19.43
CA VAL A 106 -8.37 4.93 -18.14
C VAL A 106 -6.85 4.82 -18.32
N HIS A 107 -6.12 5.22 -17.28
CA HIS A 107 -4.73 4.81 -17.09
C HIS A 107 -4.71 3.61 -16.15
N MET A 108 -3.95 2.57 -16.48
CA MET A 108 -3.83 1.38 -15.64
C MET A 108 -2.37 0.98 -15.43
N ASP A 109 -2.11 0.46 -14.23
CA ASP A 109 -0.83 -0.18 -13.85
C ASP A 109 -1.09 -1.60 -13.36
N ALA A 110 -0.25 -2.56 -13.76
CA ALA A 110 -0.15 -3.88 -13.16
C ALA A 110 1.11 -3.99 -12.32
N PHE A 111 1.01 -4.60 -11.14
CA PHE A 111 2.17 -4.92 -10.30
C PHE A 111 2.44 -6.42 -10.41
N ILE A 112 3.60 -6.77 -10.97
CA ILE A 112 4.00 -8.14 -11.27
C ILE A 112 5.36 -8.38 -10.63
N LYS A 113 5.46 -9.38 -9.75
CA LYS A 113 6.73 -9.74 -9.07
C LYS A 113 7.45 -8.52 -8.45
N GLY A 114 6.68 -7.64 -7.79
CA GLY A 114 7.21 -6.44 -7.14
C GLY A 114 7.54 -5.28 -8.07
N GLN A 115 7.36 -5.42 -9.38
CA GLN A 115 7.61 -4.38 -10.37
C GLN A 115 6.30 -3.82 -10.92
N GLY A 116 6.21 -2.49 -11.08
CA GLY A 116 5.08 -1.82 -11.74
C GLY A 116 5.25 -1.77 -13.26
N TYR A 117 4.15 -2.03 -13.99
CA TYR A 117 4.10 -1.99 -15.45
C TYR A 117 2.90 -1.18 -15.92
N SER A 118 3.09 -0.34 -16.94
CA SER A 118 2.02 0.42 -17.61
C SER A 118 2.05 0.21 -19.11
N PRO A 119 0.91 0.00 -19.78
CA PRO A 119 0.84 0.01 -21.24
C PRO A 119 1.27 1.37 -21.80
N VAL A 120 2.06 1.37 -22.87
CA VAL A 120 2.50 2.61 -23.56
C VAL A 120 1.29 3.46 -23.96
N LYS A 121 0.19 2.83 -24.40
CA LYS A 121 -1.06 3.50 -24.76
C LYS A 121 -1.61 4.32 -23.57
N CYS A 122 -1.64 3.77 -22.37
CA CYS A 122 -2.19 4.42 -21.17
C CYS A 122 -1.30 5.57 -20.66
N LEU A 123 0.01 5.49 -20.84
CA LEU A 123 0.95 6.54 -20.38
C LEU A 123 0.79 7.86 -21.11
N LYS A 124 0.25 7.89 -22.34
CA LYS A 124 -0.06 9.13 -23.05
C LYS A 124 -1.12 9.94 -22.31
N ASP A 125 -2.07 9.23 -21.69
CA ASP A 125 -3.19 9.83 -20.98
C ASP A 125 -2.83 10.19 -19.51
N ALA A 126 -1.67 9.73 -19.02
CA ALA A 126 -1.22 10.02 -17.64
C ALA A 126 -1.07 11.54 -17.37
N LYS A 127 -0.79 12.34 -18.40
CA LYS A 127 -0.74 13.81 -18.28
C LYS A 127 -2.10 14.45 -18.00
N GLU A 128 -3.18 13.75 -18.29
CA GLU A 128 -4.57 14.20 -18.09
C GLU A 128 -5.11 13.80 -16.70
N LEU A 129 -4.32 13.03 -15.95
CA LEU A 129 -4.73 12.59 -14.61
C LEU A 129 -4.62 13.74 -13.61
N SER A 130 -5.70 13.93 -12.85
CA SER A 130 -5.78 14.94 -11.79
C SER A 130 -5.11 14.42 -10.52
N MET A 131 -3.77 14.41 -10.51
CA MET A 131 -2.96 13.97 -9.37
C MET A 131 -1.82 14.97 -9.10
N PRO A 132 -1.26 14.99 -7.87
CA PRO A 132 -0.12 15.82 -7.55
C PRO A 132 1.10 15.53 -8.44
N PRO A 133 1.93 16.54 -8.76
CA PRO A 133 3.13 16.36 -9.56
C PRO A 133 4.11 15.31 -8.99
N SER A 134 4.18 15.18 -7.66
CA SER A 134 5.00 14.17 -6.98
C SER A 134 4.55 12.74 -7.31
N LEU A 135 3.24 12.47 -7.26
CA LEU A 135 2.68 11.18 -7.59
C LEU A 135 2.84 10.87 -9.09
N HIS A 136 2.62 11.86 -9.95
CA HIS A 136 2.87 11.72 -11.38
C HIS A 136 4.34 11.34 -11.65
N LYS A 137 5.29 12.04 -11.02
CA LYS A 137 6.73 11.75 -11.13
C LYS A 137 7.05 10.34 -10.62
N TYR A 138 6.44 9.94 -9.50
CA TYR A 138 6.60 8.59 -8.95
C TYR A 138 6.15 7.52 -9.94
N ILE A 139 4.94 7.63 -10.52
CA ILE A 139 4.43 6.69 -11.52
C ILE A 139 5.38 6.62 -12.71
N MET A 140 5.77 7.76 -13.26
CA MET A 140 6.64 7.83 -14.45
C MET A 140 8.03 7.22 -14.22
N ASN A 141 8.55 7.25 -12.99
CA ASN A 141 9.88 6.74 -12.63
C ASN A 141 9.87 5.26 -12.25
N THR A 142 8.75 4.74 -11.74
CA THR A 142 8.69 3.38 -11.17
C THR A 142 7.98 2.38 -12.09
N ARG A 143 7.30 2.84 -13.16
CA ARG A 143 6.61 1.93 -14.10
C ARG A 143 7.46 1.60 -15.31
N LYS A 144 7.66 0.32 -15.57
CA LYS A 144 8.18 -0.16 -16.85
C LYS A 144 7.07 -0.08 -17.91
N ARG A 145 7.46 0.35 -19.10
CA ARG A 145 6.53 0.50 -20.22
C ARG A 145 6.46 -0.80 -21.00
N VAL A 146 5.24 -1.23 -21.32
CA VAL A 146 4.98 -2.44 -22.11
C VAL A 146 3.99 -2.14 -23.23
N ASP A 147 4.12 -2.84 -24.34
CA ASP A 147 3.18 -2.69 -25.47
C ASP A 147 1.84 -3.38 -25.13
N SER A 148 1.89 -4.54 -24.47
CA SER A 148 0.72 -5.34 -24.08
C SER A 148 0.90 -5.90 -22.67
N LEU A 149 0.00 -5.52 -21.74
CA LEU A 149 -0.06 -6.16 -20.42
C LEU A 149 -0.54 -7.61 -20.51
N VAL A 150 -1.47 -7.89 -21.42
CA VAL A 150 -2.00 -9.24 -21.60
C VAL A 150 -0.90 -10.22 -22.00
N ASP A 151 -0.03 -9.84 -22.95
CA ASP A 151 1.07 -10.70 -23.39
C ASP A 151 2.12 -10.85 -22.28
N LEU A 152 2.40 -9.78 -21.54
CA LEU A 152 3.29 -9.84 -20.40
C LEU A 152 2.76 -10.83 -19.34
N ILE A 153 1.46 -10.75 -19.00
CA ILE A 153 0.84 -11.62 -18.00
C ILE A 153 0.85 -13.07 -18.45
N LYS A 154 0.53 -13.35 -19.71
CA LYS A 154 0.62 -14.72 -20.27
C LYS A 154 2.02 -15.33 -20.19
N THR A 155 3.04 -14.48 -20.13
CA THR A 155 4.45 -14.93 -20.06
C THR A 155 4.95 -15.02 -18.62
N GLU A 156 4.65 -13.99 -17.80
CA GLU A 156 5.21 -13.84 -16.47
C GLU A 156 4.25 -14.29 -15.36
N GLY A 157 2.93 -14.16 -15.57
CA GLY A 157 1.92 -14.34 -14.52
C GLY A 157 2.10 -13.40 -13.33
N HIS A 158 1.64 -13.85 -12.16
CA HIS A 158 1.95 -13.22 -10.86
C HIS A 158 1.52 -11.75 -10.72
N VAL A 159 0.31 -11.38 -11.20
CA VAL A 159 -0.24 -10.04 -10.99
C VAL A 159 -0.66 -9.87 -9.54
N GLN A 160 0.11 -9.10 -8.79
CA GLN A 160 -0.12 -8.84 -7.36
C GLN A 160 -1.26 -7.86 -7.14
N LYS A 161 -1.33 -6.81 -7.97
CA LYS A 161 -2.35 -5.74 -7.88
C LYS A 161 -2.51 -5.03 -9.22
N MET A 162 -3.70 -4.51 -9.45
CA MET A 162 -3.95 -3.50 -10.50
C MET A 162 -4.33 -2.16 -9.86
N THR A 163 -3.92 -1.08 -10.50
CA THR A 163 -4.35 0.29 -10.16
C THR A 163 -4.93 0.93 -11.40
N ILE A 164 -6.11 1.54 -11.28
CA ILE A 164 -6.81 2.25 -12.36
C ILE A 164 -6.98 3.70 -11.95
N ASN A 165 -6.49 4.62 -12.79
CA ASN A 165 -6.65 6.05 -12.60
C ASN A 165 -7.54 6.62 -13.72
N PHE A 166 -8.39 7.57 -13.35
CA PHE A 166 -9.42 8.11 -14.22
C PHE A 166 -9.13 9.58 -14.54
N PRO A 167 -9.09 9.98 -15.81
CA PRO A 167 -9.08 11.38 -16.18
C PRO A 167 -10.41 12.04 -15.79
N LYS A 168 -10.39 13.36 -15.62
CA LYS A 168 -11.59 14.16 -15.34
C LYS A 168 -12.04 14.91 -16.60
N ASP A 169 -13.35 15.13 -16.68
CA ASP A 169 -13.96 16.00 -17.65
C ASP A 169 -13.76 17.49 -17.27
N GLN A 170 -14.23 18.41 -18.12
CA GLN A 170 -14.16 19.85 -17.89
C GLN A 170 -15.01 20.31 -16.68
N ASN A 171 -15.92 19.50 -16.17
CA ASN A 171 -16.76 19.75 -14.98
C ASN A 171 -16.16 19.16 -13.71
N GLY A 172 -15.03 18.42 -13.80
CA GLY A 172 -14.34 17.77 -12.70
C GLY A 172 -14.83 16.36 -12.36
N ASN A 173 -15.76 15.79 -13.15
CA ASN A 173 -16.24 14.42 -12.96
C ASN A 173 -15.27 13.41 -13.57
N TYR A 174 -15.09 12.26 -12.93
CA TYR A 174 -14.27 11.19 -13.47
C TYR A 174 -14.96 10.49 -14.65
N TYR A 175 -14.23 10.26 -15.75
CA TYR A 175 -14.71 9.45 -16.85
C TYR A 175 -14.86 7.99 -16.40
N CYS A 176 -15.99 7.35 -16.74
CA CYS A 176 -16.30 5.92 -16.59
C CYS A 176 -15.97 5.28 -15.22
N ARG A 177 -15.66 6.09 -14.18
CA ARG A 177 -15.23 5.54 -12.89
C ARG A 177 -16.29 4.68 -12.22
N ASP A 178 -17.53 5.14 -12.20
CA ASP A 178 -18.63 4.43 -11.54
C ASP A 178 -18.97 3.14 -12.29
N GLU A 179 -18.97 3.17 -13.63
CA GLU A 179 -19.17 1.98 -14.47
C GLU A 179 -18.05 0.94 -14.25
N VAL A 180 -16.79 1.40 -14.18
CA VAL A 180 -15.66 0.50 -13.89
C VAL A 180 -15.75 -0.03 -12.47
N PHE A 181 -16.16 0.79 -11.49
CA PHE A 181 -16.37 0.35 -10.12
C PHE A 181 -17.44 -0.76 -10.02
N GLU A 182 -18.58 -0.56 -10.65
CA GLU A 182 -19.64 -1.58 -10.70
C GLU A 182 -19.17 -2.87 -11.38
N TYR A 183 -18.45 -2.75 -12.50
CA TYR A 183 -17.89 -3.90 -13.20
C TYR A 183 -16.92 -4.69 -12.31
N LEU A 184 -15.97 -4.02 -11.64
CA LEU A 184 -14.99 -4.67 -10.79
C LEU A 184 -15.63 -5.30 -9.55
N THR A 185 -16.53 -4.59 -8.88
CA THR A 185 -17.19 -5.07 -7.65
C THR A 185 -18.21 -6.19 -7.90
N SER A 186 -18.73 -6.32 -9.12
CA SER A 186 -19.56 -7.46 -9.52
C SER A 186 -18.78 -8.77 -9.66
N ASN A 187 -17.44 -8.72 -9.73
CA ASN A 187 -16.59 -9.90 -9.85
C ASN A 187 -16.19 -10.41 -8.45
N PRO A 188 -16.71 -11.56 -7.98
CA PRO A 188 -16.43 -12.08 -6.64
C PRO A 188 -14.99 -12.57 -6.46
N ALA A 189 -14.20 -12.68 -7.54
CA ALA A 189 -12.79 -13.05 -7.47
C ALA A 189 -11.86 -11.86 -7.14
N LEU A 190 -12.43 -10.65 -6.98
CA LEU A 190 -11.67 -9.43 -6.71
C LEU A 190 -12.00 -8.83 -5.35
N THR A 191 -10.98 -8.31 -4.68
CA THR A 191 -11.11 -7.31 -3.61
C THR A 191 -10.84 -5.94 -4.23
N VAL A 192 -11.81 -5.03 -4.19
CA VAL A 192 -11.73 -3.70 -4.80
C VAL A 192 -11.72 -2.65 -3.70
N VAL A 193 -10.77 -1.71 -3.76
CA VAL A 193 -10.68 -0.57 -2.85
C VAL A 193 -10.56 0.73 -3.64
N SER A 194 -11.05 1.82 -3.06
CA SER A 194 -10.79 3.16 -3.56
C SER A 194 -9.52 3.68 -2.89
N GLY A 195 -8.52 4.03 -3.68
CA GLY A 195 -7.33 4.69 -3.20
C GLY A 195 -7.44 6.21 -3.28
N GLY A 196 -6.32 6.91 -3.05
CA GLY A 196 -6.26 8.36 -3.15
C GLY A 196 -6.54 8.86 -4.58
N TYR A 197 -7.03 10.10 -4.68
CA TYR A 197 -7.28 10.80 -5.96
C TYR A 197 -8.31 10.12 -6.86
N GLY A 198 -9.27 9.38 -6.28
CA GLY A 198 -10.37 8.75 -6.99
C GLY A 198 -9.98 7.54 -7.83
N ASN A 199 -8.77 7.00 -7.67
CA ASN A 199 -8.38 5.76 -8.33
C ASN A 199 -9.14 4.55 -7.76
N LEU A 200 -9.10 3.46 -8.50
CA LEU A 200 -9.54 2.14 -8.03
C LEU A 200 -8.34 1.19 -8.04
N GLU A 201 -8.29 0.36 -7.04
CA GLU A 201 -7.28 -0.68 -6.92
C GLU A 201 -7.96 -2.03 -6.69
N PHE A 202 -7.41 -3.08 -7.26
CA PHE A 202 -7.92 -4.41 -6.96
C PHE A 202 -6.81 -5.45 -6.84
N THR A 203 -7.06 -6.39 -5.94
CA THR A 203 -6.26 -7.57 -5.64
C THR A 203 -7.12 -8.82 -5.78
N LYS A 204 -6.54 -9.99 -5.59
CA LYS A 204 -7.30 -11.25 -5.46
C LYS A 204 -8.29 -11.17 -4.31
N ALA A 205 -9.44 -11.79 -4.46
CA ALA A 205 -10.48 -11.82 -3.43
C ALA A 205 -9.93 -12.25 -2.06
N GLY A 206 -10.29 -11.48 -1.03
CA GLY A 206 -9.85 -11.72 0.35
C GLY A 206 -8.40 -11.29 0.64
N VAL A 207 -7.71 -10.65 -0.30
CA VAL A 207 -6.36 -10.11 -0.07
C VAL A 207 -6.45 -8.63 0.26
N ASP A 208 -5.92 -8.26 1.43
CA ASP A 208 -5.81 -6.90 1.94
C ASP A 208 -4.57 -6.75 2.85
N LYS A 209 -4.29 -5.53 3.31
CA LYS A 209 -3.12 -5.27 4.18
C LYS A 209 -3.17 -6.08 5.49
N GLY A 210 -4.35 -6.40 6.04
CA GLY A 210 -4.52 -7.20 7.25
C GLY A 210 -4.14 -8.67 7.03
N VAL A 211 -4.52 -9.23 5.88
CA VAL A 211 -4.09 -10.58 5.47
C VAL A 211 -2.57 -10.60 5.26
N GLY A 212 -2.01 -9.56 4.65
CA GLY A 212 -0.56 -9.41 4.50
C GLY A 212 0.17 -9.42 5.84
N LEU A 213 -0.34 -8.66 6.83
CA LEU A 213 0.21 -8.64 8.19
C LEU A 213 0.18 -10.03 8.83
N LYS A 214 -0.97 -10.73 8.77
CA LYS A 214 -1.12 -12.07 9.36
C LYS A 214 -0.14 -13.08 8.78
N LYS A 215 0.07 -13.05 7.45
CA LYS A 215 1.01 -13.94 6.77
C LYS A 215 2.45 -13.64 7.15
N LEU A 216 2.86 -12.36 7.10
CA LEU A 216 4.22 -11.97 7.47
C LEU A 216 4.51 -12.26 8.94
N SER A 217 3.59 -11.95 9.84
CA SER A 217 3.66 -12.26 11.27
C SER A 217 3.87 -13.75 11.50
N GLY A 218 3.13 -14.61 10.79
CA GLY A 218 3.32 -16.06 10.82
C GLY A 218 4.70 -16.52 10.34
N ILE A 219 5.21 -15.94 9.26
CA ILE A 219 6.56 -16.23 8.72
C ILE A 219 7.64 -15.84 9.73
N LEU A 220 7.47 -14.71 10.41
CA LEU A 220 8.41 -14.22 11.42
C LEU A 220 8.22 -14.88 12.80
N ASN A 221 7.24 -15.78 12.95
CA ASN A 221 6.85 -16.41 14.22
C ASN A 221 6.51 -15.38 15.32
N ILE A 222 5.85 -14.28 14.95
CA ILE A 222 5.38 -13.24 15.87
C ILE A 222 3.86 -13.36 16.00
N PRO A 223 3.30 -13.61 17.20
CA PRO A 223 1.86 -13.65 17.42
C PRO A 223 1.20 -12.31 17.12
N LEU A 224 -0.05 -12.31 16.64
CA LEU A 224 -0.77 -11.07 16.31
C LEU A 224 -1.02 -10.17 17.53
N ASP A 225 -1.10 -10.73 18.72
CA ASP A 225 -1.22 -9.98 19.98
C ASP A 225 0.06 -9.22 20.38
N GLN A 226 1.15 -9.37 19.61
CA GLN A 226 2.39 -8.62 19.72
C GLN A 226 2.62 -7.66 18.53
N THR A 227 1.57 -7.30 17.81
CA THR A 227 1.67 -6.43 16.63
C THR A 227 0.99 -5.09 16.84
N MET A 228 1.56 -4.04 16.24
CA MET A 228 0.96 -2.72 16.11
C MET A 228 0.91 -2.33 14.63
N ALA A 229 -0.14 -1.63 14.21
CA ALA A 229 -0.25 -1.07 12.86
C ALA A 229 -0.60 0.41 12.93
N ILE A 230 -0.02 1.22 12.05
CA ILE A 230 -0.26 2.66 11.94
C ILE A 230 -0.65 2.99 10.50
N GLY A 231 -1.76 3.72 10.32
CA GLY A 231 -2.29 4.08 9.01
C GLY A 231 -3.17 5.32 9.03
N ASP A 232 -3.68 5.75 7.85
CA ASP A 232 -4.44 7.00 7.71
C ASP A 232 -5.67 6.90 6.81
N THR A 233 -5.80 5.89 5.94
CA THR A 233 -6.92 5.80 5.00
C THR A 233 -7.66 4.46 5.04
N GLU A 234 -8.76 4.34 4.27
CA GLU A 234 -9.63 3.16 4.28
C GLU A 234 -8.91 1.85 3.91
N ASN A 235 -7.85 1.91 3.09
CA ASN A 235 -7.07 0.71 2.75
C ASN A 235 -6.25 0.18 3.94
N ASP A 236 -6.12 0.97 5.03
CA ASP A 236 -5.48 0.55 6.27
C ASP A 236 -6.45 -0.07 7.27
N LEU A 237 -7.76 0.04 7.05
CA LEU A 237 -8.76 -0.45 7.99
C LEU A 237 -8.56 -1.92 8.34
N ALA A 238 -8.24 -2.74 7.34
CA ALA A 238 -8.02 -4.18 7.54
C ALA A 238 -6.78 -4.48 8.40
N ILE A 239 -5.68 -3.73 8.22
CA ILE A 239 -4.46 -3.95 9.01
C ILE A 239 -4.61 -3.39 10.42
N ILE A 240 -5.27 -2.25 10.61
CA ILE A 240 -5.60 -1.66 11.91
C ILE A 240 -6.43 -2.65 12.74
N LYS A 241 -7.46 -3.26 12.15
CA LYS A 241 -8.30 -4.28 12.82
C LYS A 241 -7.62 -5.63 13.03
N SER A 242 -6.58 -5.94 12.29
CA SER A 242 -5.86 -7.22 12.39
C SER A 242 -4.72 -7.19 13.40
N ALA A 243 -4.13 -6.04 13.62
CA ALA A 243 -3.09 -5.83 14.63
C ALA A 243 -3.70 -5.88 16.04
N HIS A 244 -2.87 -6.12 17.06
CA HIS A 244 -3.27 -6.01 18.45
C HIS A 244 -3.54 -4.55 18.85
N ILE A 245 -2.70 -3.63 18.34
CA ILE A 245 -2.87 -2.20 18.54
C ILE A 245 -3.01 -1.54 17.17
N GLY A 246 -4.19 -1.00 16.91
CA GLY A 246 -4.48 -0.20 15.72
C GLY A 246 -4.34 1.29 16.02
N VAL A 247 -3.45 1.99 15.31
CA VAL A 247 -3.20 3.42 15.49
C VAL A 247 -3.60 4.20 14.25
N ALA A 248 -4.49 5.17 14.40
CA ALA A 248 -4.81 6.12 13.34
C ALA A 248 -3.94 7.38 13.44
N MET A 249 -3.47 7.87 12.29
CA MET A 249 -2.82 9.18 12.22
C MET A 249 -3.80 10.31 12.52
N GLY A 250 -3.31 11.45 13.01
CA GLY A 250 -4.14 12.65 13.26
C GLY A 250 -4.82 13.19 12.00
N ASN A 251 -4.21 12.98 10.83
CA ASN A 251 -4.79 13.30 9.52
C ASN A 251 -5.62 12.16 8.92
N ALA A 252 -5.82 11.05 9.63
CA ALA A 252 -6.59 9.92 9.13
C ALA A 252 -8.07 10.27 8.91
N THR A 253 -8.74 9.45 8.08
CA THR A 253 -10.19 9.56 7.89
C THR A 253 -10.95 9.33 9.19
N GLU A 254 -12.11 9.94 9.35
CA GLU A 254 -12.92 9.81 10.57
C GLU A 254 -13.33 8.34 10.82
N GLN A 255 -13.54 7.57 9.73
CA GLN A 255 -13.85 6.14 9.85
C GLN A 255 -12.67 5.37 10.45
N LEU A 256 -11.43 5.62 9.98
CA LEU A 256 -10.26 4.93 10.51
C LEU A 256 -9.99 5.30 11.97
N LYS A 257 -10.16 6.58 12.32
CA LYS A 257 -10.04 7.06 13.72
C LYS A 257 -11.05 6.38 14.64
N ALA A 258 -12.29 6.20 14.17
CA ALA A 258 -13.34 5.54 14.96
C ALA A 258 -13.08 4.04 15.19
N ASP A 259 -12.36 3.40 14.27
CA ASP A 259 -12.05 1.96 14.30
C ASP A 259 -10.66 1.65 14.92
N SER A 260 -9.90 2.67 15.35
CA SER A 260 -8.56 2.51 15.93
C SER A 260 -8.57 2.55 17.46
N ASP A 261 -7.56 1.94 18.09
CA ASP A 261 -7.37 1.94 19.55
C ASP A 261 -6.76 3.25 20.05
N TYR A 262 -5.99 3.93 19.19
CA TYR A 262 -5.30 5.18 19.53
C TYR A 262 -5.21 6.11 18.32
N ILE A 263 -5.29 7.41 18.58
CA ILE A 263 -5.09 8.44 17.57
C ILE A 263 -3.80 9.19 17.93
N THR A 264 -2.81 9.13 17.05
CA THR A 264 -1.56 9.87 17.20
C THR A 264 -1.64 11.25 16.52
N ASP A 265 -0.53 11.98 16.42
CA ASP A 265 -0.44 13.26 15.71
C ASP A 265 -0.42 13.05 14.18
N THR A 266 -0.42 14.14 13.43
CA THR A 266 -0.41 14.10 11.97
C THR A 266 0.96 13.64 11.42
N ASN A 267 0.98 13.22 10.16
CA ASN A 267 2.20 12.86 9.43
C ASN A 267 3.19 14.04 9.28
N ASP A 268 2.71 15.28 9.32
CA ASP A 268 3.55 16.48 9.31
C ASP A 268 4.12 16.83 10.71
N ASN A 269 3.61 16.20 11.77
CA ASN A 269 3.97 16.45 13.16
C ASN A 269 4.56 15.19 13.84
N ASP A 270 5.29 14.35 13.10
CA ASP A 270 5.98 13.16 13.62
C ASP A 270 5.05 12.16 14.34
N GLY A 271 3.82 11.98 13.84
CA GLY A 271 2.82 11.11 14.47
C GLY A 271 3.28 9.67 14.64
N VAL A 272 4.05 9.13 13.68
CA VAL A 272 4.62 7.77 13.79
C VAL A 272 5.59 7.68 14.96
N ALA A 273 6.53 8.64 15.11
CA ALA A 273 7.46 8.66 16.22
C ALA A 273 6.75 8.76 17.57
N LYS A 274 5.73 9.62 17.66
CA LYS A 274 4.93 9.80 18.88
C LYS A 274 4.20 8.51 19.27
N ALA A 275 3.63 7.79 18.32
CA ALA A 275 3.00 6.49 18.57
C ALA A 275 4.02 5.45 19.06
N ILE A 276 5.19 5.36 18.40
CA ILE A 276 6.25 4.43 18.80
C ILE A 276 6.71 4.71 20.22
N TYR A 277 7.01 5.96 20.58
CA TYR A 277 7.43 6.32 21.94
C TYR A 277 6.34 6.09 22.99
N HIS A 278 5.07 6.32 22.62
CA HIS A 278 3.95 6.08 23.53
C HIS A 278 3.82 4.62 23.94
N PHE A 279 3.94 3.67 22.98
CA PHE A 279 3.69 2.26 23.25
C PHE A 279 4.94 1.47 23.67
N LEU A 280 6.14 1.90 23.28
CA LEU A 280 7.38 1.18 23.58
C LEU A 280 8.16 1.74 24.76
N SER A 281 7.78 2.85 25.37
CA SER A 281 8.49 3.50 26.50
C SER A 281 9.97 3.71 26.22
N LEU A 282 10.33 4.16 25.00
CA LEU A 282 11.68 4.38 24.50
C LEU A 282 12.19 5.80 24.79
#